data_f83e8351da04e0e7a4456c833ca3f92c
#
_entry.id   f83e8351da04e0e7a4456c833ca3f92c
#
_cell.length_a   1.000
_cell.length_b   1.000
_cell.length_c   1.000
_cell.angle_alpha   90.00
_cell.angle_beta   90.00
_cell.angle_gamma   90.00
#
_symmetry.space_group_name_H-M   'P 1'
#
loop_
_entity.id
_entity.type
_entity.pdbx_description
1 polymer ?
#
loop_
_entity_poly.entity_id
_entity_poly.type
_entity_poly.pdbx_seq_one_letter_code
_entity_poly.pdbx_strand_id
1 'polypeptide(L)'
;MADYLKTEGFAHYNDFSLPHLGPLFLLDSRVGYCRENCDIATYVMRAVGIPISMDFYEIAPSYNRKHFWSALIDTTHLVVPFNYEEEPMSRKPRPNERKRGKVYRICYGVQPERIKGIFEDKCVPPLFRHPFLKDVTNEYFPDSRVTVELDRTSKDGKAYLSIFSIGQLRAIAITEVKGNRADFDFVEPDVSYFPSCMIEGKNVSAGYAFTLKNNAPDYFIPDTTSLVDVTLYRKYPMRSNVKNLGNTCGLKIEGADTYDFMKPELLYEVVDTPKVNYNILKVNPKKKYRYIRYSAPKDKFIELAEWRMYAENISQPITPQNITADHPLSELHRKNLDLMDDNDWVSFYMSEVVGEQLIFDLGKPYKLDHILFMPRNDDNFIHLGDSYELFYHAGAQGWISLGKRMAEDTELHYDNVPEGALLWLHNYTRGEEERAFYMKQGKQVFL
;
A
#
# COMPACT_ATOMS: atom_id res chain seq x y z
N MET A 1 2.26 -10.05 -30.77
CA MET A 1 2.09 -8.76 -30.06
C MET A 1 2.67 -8.83 -28.63
N ALA A 2 2.25 -9.76 -27.80
CA ALA A 2 2.82 -9.88 -26.44
C ALA A 2 4.36 -10.01 -26.48
N ASP A 3 4.89 -10.84 -27.35
CA ASP A 3 6.35 -11.00 -27.51
C ASP A 3 7.02 -9.72 -28.00
N TYR A 4 6.40 -9.01 -28.96
CA TYR A 4 6.91 -7.72 -29.45
C TYR A 4 6.97 -6.69 -28.31
N LEU A 5 5.87 -6.51 -27.57
CA LEU A 5 5.82 -5.54 -26.47
C LEU A 5 6.72 -5.93 -25.29
N LYS A 6 6.92 -7.22 -25.03
CA LYS A 6 7.90 -7.69 -24.06
C LYS A 6 9.34 -7.40 -24.48
N THR A 7 9.64 -7.55 -25.77
CA THR A 7 10.99 -7.31 -26.31
C THR A 7 11.30 -5.81 -26.35
N GLU A 8 10.36 -4.99 -26.82
CA GLU A 8 10.54 -3.54 -26.96
C GLU A 8 10.31 -2.78 -25.64
N GLY A 9 9.68 -3.43 -24.65
CA GLY A 9 9.36 -2.89 -23.35
C GLY A 9 8.18 -1.93 -23.33
N PHE A 10 7.60 -1.76 -22.15
CA PHE A 10 6.60 -0.73 -21.82
C PHE A 10 7.00 -0.10 -20.50
N ALA A 11 7.18 1.21 -20.48
CA ALA A 11 7.56 1.95 -19.28
C ALA A 11 6.31 2.26 -18.44
N HIS A 12 6.17 1.61 -17.31
CA HIS A 12 5.13 1.93 -16.34
C HIS A 12 5.46 3.21 -15.56
N TYR A 13 4.55 4.18 -15.62
CA TYR A 13 4.65 5.42 -14.88
C TYR A 13 3.36 5.65 -14.06
N ASN A 14 3.45 5.49 -12.76
CA ASN A 14 2.29 5.51 -11.85
C ASN A 14 1.52 6.82 -11.80
N ASP A 15 2.19 7.94 -12.08
CA ASP A 15 1.61 9.28 -12.05
C ASP A 15 1.32 9.81 -13.48
N PHE A 16 1.14 8.89 -14.43
CA PHE A 16 0.80 9.25 -15.81
C PHE A 16 -0.56 9.93 -15.87
N SER A 17 -0.58 11.18 -16.29
CA SER A 17 -1.75 12.07 -16.27
C SER A 17 -2.10 12.68 -17.62
N LEU A 18 -1.48 12.21 -18.69
CA LEU A 18 -1.79 12.69 -20.03
C LEU A 18 -3.20 12.26 -20.49
N PRO A 19 -3.85 13.01 -21.40
CA PRO A 19 -5.06 12.56 -22.05
C PRO A 19 -4.87 11.23 -22.77
N HIS A 20 -5.96 10.57 -23.13
CA HIS A 20 -5.91 9.34 -23.93
C HIS A 20 -5.03 9.47 -25.16
N LEU A 21 -4.03 8.61 -25.25
CA LEU A 21 -3.11 8.58 -26.37
C LEU A 21 -3.72 7.78 -27.53
N GLY A 22 -3.54 8.28 -28.74
CA GLY A 22 -3.91 7.53 -29.95
C GLY A 22 -3.03 6.29 -30.14
N PRO A 23 -3.49 5.29 -30.93
CA PRO A 23 -2.81 3.98 -31.04
C PRO A 23 -1.38 4.08 -31.57
N LEU A 24 -1.12 4.91 -32.57
CA LEU A 24 0.22 5.04 -33.14
C LEU A 24 1.19 5.67 -32.14
N PHE A 25 0.78 6.77 -31.50
CA PHE A 25 1.62 7.42 -30.50
C PHE A 25 1.92 6.51 -29.31
N LEU A 26 0.93 5.72 -28.87
CA LEU A 26 1.10 4.81 -27.76
C LEU A 26 2.02 3.62 -28.11
N LEU A 27 1.96 3.13 -29.36
CA LEU A 27 2.87 2.11 -29.85
C LEU A 27 4.32 2.61 -29.98
N ASP A 28 4.50 3.88 -30.34
CA ASP A 28 5.83 4.48 -30.46
C ASP A 28 6.42 4.82 -29.09
N SER A 29 5.64 5.46 -28.20
CA SER A 29 6.13 5.93 -26.91
C SER A 29 6.26 4.80 -25.88
N ARG A 30 5.36 3.83 -25.90
CA ARG A 30 5.29 2.69 -24.97
C ARG A 30 5.46 3.08 -23.50
N VAL A 31 4.80 4.18 -23.11
CA VAL A 31 4.81 4.70 -21.76
C VAL A 31 3.39 4.97 -21.28
N GLY A 32 3.11 4.69 -20.04
CA GLY A 32 1.81 4.95 -19.42
C GLY A 32 1.60 4.20 -18.12
N TYR A 33 0.36 4.15 -17.72
CA TYR A 33 -0.11 3.41 -16.56
C TYR A 33 -0.87 2.13 -17.02
N CYS A 34 -1.48 1.41 -16.10
CA CYS A 34 -2.24 0.20 -16.42
C CYS A 34 -3.34 0.41 -17.47
N ARG A 35 -3.90 1.62 -17.60
CA ARG A 35 -4.90 1.96 -18.63
C ARG A 35 -4.30 1.98 -20.02
N GLU A 36 -3.20 2.68 -20.22
CA GLU A 36 -2.50 2.79 -21.52
C GLU A 36 -2.00 1.43 -21.97
N ASN A 37 -1.58 0.57 -21.04
CA ASN A 37 -1.27 -0.82 -21.29
C ASN A 37 -2.48 -1.59 -21.86
N CYS A 38 -3.66 -1.43 -21.27
CA CYS A 38 -4.90 -2.01 -21.78
C CYS A 38 -5.33 -1.40 -23.13
N ASP A 39 -5.08 -0.09 -23.33
CA ASP A 39 -5.38 0.59 -24.60
C ASP A 39 -4.61 -0.04 -25.76
N ILE A 40 -3.30 -0.32 -25.60
CA ILE A 40 -2.51 -1.03 -26.62
C ILE A 40 -3.16 -2.37 -26.99
N ALA A 41 -3.47 -3.19 -25.98
CA ALA A 41 -4.13 -4.48 -26.20
C ALA A 41 -5.47 -4.30 -26.95
N THR A 42 -6.25 -3.30 -26.54
CA THR A 42 -7.55 -3.00 -27.13
C THR A 42 -7.42 -2.58 -28.59
N TYR A 43 -6.51 -1.67 -28.92
CA TYR A 43 -6.31 -1.21 -30.29
C TYR A 43 -5.88 -2.35 -31.21
N VAL A 44 -4.90 -3.15 -30.81
CA VAL A 44 -4.37 -4.21 -31.65
C VAL A 44 -5.35 -5.37 -31.81
N MET A 45 -5.96 -5.83 -30.72
CA MET A 45 -6.91 -6.98 -30.80
C MET A 45 -8.16 -6.62 -31.59
N ARG A 46 -8.73 -5.43 -31.40
CA ARG A 46 -9.87 -4.96 -32.19
C ARG A 46 -9.56 -4.77 -33.66
N ALA A 47 -8.34 -4.32 -34.01
CA ALA A 47 -7.92 -4.18 -35.39
C ALA A 47 -7.94 -5.53 -36.15
N VAL A 48 -7.78 -6.64 -35.46
CA VAL A 48 -7.85 -8.00 -36.03
C VAL A 48 -9.17 -8.71 -35.74
N GLY A 49 -10.20 -7.98 -35.26
CA GLY A 49 -11.56 -8.49 -35.05
C GLY A 49 -11.78 -9.27 -33.75
N ILE A 50 -10.87 -9.20 -32.79
CA ILE A 50 -11.02 -9.88 -31.48
C ILE A 50 -11.81 -8.98 -30.52
N PRO A 51 -12.92 -9.46 -29.93
CA PRO A 51 -13.77 -8.68 -29.03
C PRO A 51 -13.11 -8.54 -27.66
N ILE A 52 -12.66 -7.34 -27.36
CA ILE A 52 -11.99 -6.97 -26.10
C ILE A 52 -12.55 -5.66 -25.57
N SER A 53 -12.56 -5.51 -24.27
CA SER A 53 -12.84 -4.28 -23.53
C SER A 53 -11.85 -4.12 -22.38
N MET A 54 -12.06 -3.11 -21.56
CA MET A 54 -11.31 -2.89 -20.32
C MET A 54 -12.26 -2.93 -19.13
N ASP A 55 -11.89 -3.71 -18.15
CA ASP A 55 -12.52 -3.73 -16.84
C ASP A 55 -11.65 -3.00 -15.84
N PHE A 56 -12.26 -2.39 -14.83
CA PHE A 56 -11.54 -1.66 -13.81
C PHE A 56 -12.32 -1.59 -12.49
N TYR A 57 -11.60 -1.35 -11.40
CA TYR A 57 -12.19 -0.84 -10.15
C TYR A 57 -11.78 0.61 -9.93
N GLU A 58 -12.69 1.40 -9.35
CA GLU A 58 -12.47 2.84 -9.13
C GLU A 58 -11.42 3.09 -8.04
N ILE A 59 -11.44 2.28 -7.00
CA ILE A 59 -10.49 2.28 -5.90
C ILE A 59 -10.38 0.89 -5.31
N ALA A 60 -9.15 0.39 -5.13
CA ALA A 60 -8.95 -0.89 -4.46
C ALA A 60 -9.27 -0.79 -2.97
N PRO A 61 -10.02 -1.73 -2.40
CA PRO A 61 -10.24 -1.78 -0.96
C PRO A 61 -8.97 -1.86 -0.11
N SER A 62 -7.95 -2.53 -0.63
CA SER A 62 -6.66 -2.73 0.05
C SER A 62 -5.52 -1.84 -0.47
N TYR A 63 -5.77 -0.96 -1.45
CA TYR A 63 -4.75 -0.16 -2.10
C TYR A 63 -5.35 1.12 -2.68
N ASN A 64 -4.87 2.28 -2.29
CA ASN A 64 -5.45 3.59 -2.62
C ASN A 64 -5.35 3.99 -4.10
N ARG A 65 -5.47 3.05 -5.04
CA ARG A 65 -5.34 3.31 -6.48
C ARG A 65 -6.41 2.61 -7.30
N LYS A 66 -6.75 3.21 -8.42
CA LYS A 66 -7.53 2.63 -9.52
C LYS A 66 -6.66 1.63 -10.29
N HIS A 67 -7.28 0.62 -10.88
CA HIS A 67 -6.57 -0.32 -11.74
C HIS A 67 -7.45 -0.79 -12.89
N PHE A 68 -6.82 -0.97 -14.05
CA PHE A 68 -7.44 -1.46 -15.29
C PHE A 68 -6.79 -2.77 -15.70
N TRP A 69 -7.58 -3.64 -16.32
CA TRP A 69 -7.11 -4.84 -17.01
C TRP A 69 -7.94 -5.10 -18.25
N SER A 70 -7.38 -5.87 -19.17
CA SER A 70 -8.04 -6.26 -20.39
C SER A 70 -9.09 -7.36 -20.13
N ALA A 71 -10.22 -7.30 -20.81
CA ALA A 71 -11.33 -8.23 -20.70
C ALA A 71 -11.67 -8.77 -22.10
N LEU A 72 -11.18 -9.97 -22.42
CA LEU A 72 -11.56 -10.69 -23.64
C LEU A 72 -12.95 -11.29 -23.46
N ILE A 73 -13.83 -11.09 -24.44
CA ILE A 73 -15.14 -11.73 -24.50
C ILE A 73 -14.99 -12.95 -25.43
N ASP A 74 -15.11 -14.14 -24.87
CA ASP A 74 -14.98 -15.36 -25.66
C ASP A 74 -16.27 -15.70 -26.41
N THR A 75 -16.25 -16.75 -27.23
CA THR A 75 -17.39 -17.21 -28.04
C THR A 75 -18.58 -17.72 -27.20
N THR A 76 -18.37 -17.96 -25.92
CA THR A 76 -19.43 -18.32 -24.95
C THR A 76 -19.96 -17.11 -24.20
N HIS A 77 -19.55 -15.90 -24.58
CA HIS A 77 -19.87 -14.63 -23.91
C HIS A 77 -19.32 -14.53 -22.47
N LEU A 78 -18.41 -15.41 -22.09
CA LEU A 78 -17.71 -15.31 -20.82
C LEU A 78 -16.50 -14.37 -20.96
N VAL A 79 -16.27 -13.61 -19.89
CA VAL A 79 -15.11 -12.72 -19.82
C VAL A 79 -13.87 -13.48 -19.36
N VAL A 80 -12.77 -13.25 -20.06
CA VAL A 80 -11.45 -13.74 -19.70
C VAL A 80 -10.58 -12.51 -19.36
N PRO A 81 -10.39 -12.20 -18.07
CA PRO A 81 -9.51 -11.11 -17.67
C PRO A 81 -8.04 -11.48 -17.92
N PHE A 82 -7.25 -10.54 -18.43
CA PHE A 82 -5.83 -10.75 -18.64
C PHE A 82 -5.04 -9.43 -18.65
N ASN A 83 -3.74 -9.57 -18.43
CA ASN A 83 -2.75 -8.54 -18.71
C ASN A 83 -1.70 -9.16 -19.65
N TYR A 84 -1.41 -8.51 -20.78
CA TYR A 84 -0.50 -9.08 -21.78
C TYR A 84 0.97 -9.10 -21.33
N GLU A 85 1.35 -8.27 -20.36
CA GLU A 85 2.74 -8.20 -19.87
C GLU A 85 3.05 -9.28 -18.84
N GLU A 86 2.10 -9.56 -17.95
CA GLU A 86 2.40 -10.29 -16.73
C GLU A 86 2.08 -11.77 -16.83
N GLU A 87 0.99 -12.17 -17.51
CA GLU A 87 0.56 -13.57 -17.49
C GLU A 87 -0.39 -13.99 -18.62
N PRO A 88 -0.42 -15.31 -18.91
CA PRO A 88 -1.40 -15.87 -19.83
C PRO A 88 -2.84 -15.65 -19.33
N MET A 89 -3.78 -15.58 -20.26
CA MET A 89 -5.21 -15.44 -19.98
C MET A 89 -5.69 -16.53 -19.02
N SER A 90 -6.40 -16.14 -17.98
CA SER A 90 -6.97 -17.08 -17.01
C SER A 90 -8.34 -16.62 -16.54
N ARG A 91 -9.28 -17.58 -16.44
CA ARG A 91 -10.59 -17.37 -15.81
C ARG A 91 -10.54 -17.57 -14.30
N LYS A 92 -9.49 -18.17 -13.78
CA LYS A 92 -9.36 -18.42 -12.34
C LYS A 92 -8.79 -17.19 -11.64
N PRO A 93 -9.41 -16.70 -10.56
CA PRO A 93 -8.82 -15.67 -9.72
C PRO A 93 -7.50 -16.18 -9.11
N ARG A 94 -6.51 -15.31 -9.02
CA ARG A 94 -5.21 -15.64 -8.43
C ARG A 94 -5.28 -15.57 -6.90
N PRO A 95 -4.56 -16.43 -6.18
CA PRO A 95 -4.63 -16.47 -4.71
C PRO A 95 -4.25 -15.15 -4.01
N ASN A 96 -3.44 -14.30 -4.66
CA ASN A 96 -2.95 -13.04 -4.09
C ASN A 96 -3.45 -11.80 -4.86
N GLU A 97 -4.57 -11.93 -5.57
CA GLU A 97 -5.12 -10.84 -6.36
C GLU A 97 -5.63 -9.71 -5.47
N ARG A 98 -5.41 -8.46 -5.91
CA ARG A 98 -5.91 -7.27 -5.19
C ARG A 98 -7.43 -7.30 -5.13
N LYS A 99 -7.99 -6.95 -3.96
CA LYS A 99 -9.42 -6.78 -3.79
C LYS A 99 -9.93 -5.65 -4.69
N ARG A 100 -11.10 -5.88 -5.32
CA ARG A 100 -11.69 -5.00 -6.34
C ARG A 100 -12.90 -4.22 -5.82
N GLY A 101 -13.64 -4.80 -4.88
CA GLY A 101 -14.89 -4.26 -4.34
C GLY A 101 -16.05 -4.30 -5.36
N LYS A 102 -15.93 -3.49 -6.42
CA LYS A 102 -16.85 -3.43 -7.58
C LYS A 102 -16.06 -3.36 -8.86
N VAL A 103 -16.60 -3.95 -9.94
CA VAL A 103 -15.96 -3.99 -11.26
C VAL A 103 -16.82 -3.31 -12.30
N TYR A 104 -16.24 -2.38 -13.04
CA TYR A 104 -16.87 -1.65 -14.13
C TYR A 104 -16.16 -1.93 -15.44
N ARG A 105 -16.95 -2.02 -16.55
CA ARG A 105 -16.43 -2.18 -17.92
C ARG A 105 -16.63 -0.92 -18.72
N ILE A 106 -15.61 -0.53 -19.46
CA ILE A 106 -15.71 0.54 -20.47
C ILE A 106 -16.53 0.01 -21.64
N CYS A 107 -17.60 0.70 -21.99
CA CYS A 107 -18.45 0.42 -23.14
C CYS A 107 -18.23 1.48 -24.22
N TYR A 108 -18.38 1.07 -25.51
CA TYR A 108 -18.25 1.99 -26.65
C TYR A 108 -19.61 2.49 -27.15
N GLY A 109 -20.68 2.09 -26.49
CA GLY A 109 -22.04 2.61 -26.68
C GLY A 109 -22.60 3.12 -25.36
N VAL A 110 -23.51 4.08 -25.45
CA VAL A 110 -24.23 4.63 -24.29
C VAL A 110 -25.00 3.52 -23.58
N GLN A 111 -25.02 3.54 -22.25
CA GLN A 111 -25.74 2.62 -21.36
C GLN A 111 -26.92 3.36 -20.72
N PRO A 112 -28.05 3.56 -21.44
CA PRO A 112 -29.12 4.47 -21.03
C PRO A 112 -29.81 4.03 -19.74
N GLU A 113 -30.02 2.72 -19.53
CA GLU A 113 -30.70 2.23 -18.33
C GLU A 113 -29.89 2.48 -17.06
N ARG A 114 -28.55 2.49 -17.18
CA ARG A 114 -27.67 2.75 -16.04
C ARG A 114 -27.73 4.20 -15.54
N ILE A 115 -27.92 5.14 -16.45
CA ILE A 115 -27.89 6.58 -16.14
C ILE A 115 -29.29 7.20 -16.05
N LYS A 116 -30.33 6.39 -16.24
CA LYS A 116 -31.72 6.84 -16.19
C LYS A 116 -32.05 7.49 -14.84
N GLY A 117 -32.52 8.73 -14.88
CA GLY A 117 -32.89 9.49 -13.70
C GLY A 117 -31.71 10.04 -12.86
N ILE A 118 -30.46 9.72 -13.22
CA ILE A 118 -29.27 10.18 -12.45
C ILE A 118 -28.25 10.96 -13.30
N PHE A 119 -28.39 10.97 -14.62
CA PHE A 119 -27.37 11.56 -15.52
C PHE A 119 -27.11 13.05 -15.25
N GLU A 120 -28.17 13.82 -15.02
CA GLU A 120 -28.08 15.27 -14.75
C GLU A 120 -27.95 15.62 -13.27
N ASP A 121 -28.09 14.64 -12.38
CA ASP A 121 -28.01 14.85 -10.94
C ASP A 121 -26.57 15.04 -10.49
N LYS A 122 -26.18 16.31 -10.31
CA LYS A 122 -24.82 16.67 -9.89
C LYS A 122 -24.43 16.20 -8.48
N CYS A 123 -25.40 15.80 -7.67
CA CYS A 123 -25.14 15.22 -6.34
C CYS A 123 -24.65 13.79 -6.44
N VAL A 124 -25.00 13.08 -7.53
CA VAL A 124 -24.52 11.71 -7.77
C VAL A 124 -23.07 11.74 -8.26
N PRO A 125 -22.16 10.93 -7.67
CA PRO A 125 -20.76 10.88 -8.12
C PRO A 125 -20.59 10.57 -9.61
N PRO A 126 -19.55 11.14 -10.27
CA PRO A 126 -19.33 11.01 -11.73
C PRO A 126 -19.28 9.56 -12.21
N LEU A 127 -18.73 8.62 -11.41
CA LEU A 127 -18.67 7.20 -11.72
C LEU A 127 -20.05 6.64 -12.13
N PHE A 128 -21.12 7.00 -11.41
CA PHE A 128 -22.46 6.48 -11.66
C PHE A 128 -23.18 7.19 -12.80
N ARG A 129 -22.82 8.42 -13.11
CA ARG A 129 -23.37 9.20 -14.21
C ARG A 129 -22.68 8.98 -15.55
N HIS A 130 -21.55 8.25 -15.56
CA HIS A 130 -20.77 8.04 -16.77
C HIS A 130 -21.52 7.14 -17.77
N PRO A 131 -21.86 7.66 -18.98
CA PRO A 131 -22.77 6.95 -19.89
C PRO A 131 -22.14 5.76 -20.61
N PHE A 132 -20.82 5.61 -20.58
CA PHE A 132 -20.08 4.56 -21.26
C PHE A 132 -19.49 3.53 -20.28
N LEU A 133 -20.05 3.40 -19.09
CA LEU A 133 -19.65 2.39 -18.13
C LEU A 133 -20.81 1.40 -17.88
N LYS A 134 -20.45 0.13 -17.70
CA LYS A 134 -21.36 -0.93 -17.26
C LYS A 134 -20.82 -1.54 -15.97
N ASP A 135 -21.68 -1.74 -14.97
CA ASP A 135 -21.35 -2.57 -13.82
C ASP A 135 -21.37 -4.04 -14.28
N VAL A 136 -20.24 -4.72 -14.16
CA VAL A 136 -20.03 -6.11 -14.55
C VAL A 136 -19.58 -6.96 -13.36
N THR A 137 -19.82 -6.49 -12.16
CA THR A 137 -19.40 -7.18 -10.94
C THR A 137 -20.03 -8.56 -10.82
N ASN A 138 -21.24 -8.75 -11.36
CA ASN A 138 -21.91 -10.06 -11.43
C ASN A 138 -21.13 -11.12 -12.24
N GLU A 139 -20.26 -10.70 -13.17
CA GLU A 139 -19.42 -11.62 -13.94
C GLU A 139 -18.22 -12.12 -13.11
N TYR A 140 -17.91 -11.44 -12.01
CA TYR A 140 -16.82 -11.76 -11.06
C TYR A 140 -17.34 -12.36 -9.75
N PHE A 141 -18.44 -11.83 -9.21
CA PHE A 141 -19.03 -12.21 -7.92
C PHE A 141 -20.55 -12.41 -8.07
N PRO A 142 -21.01 -13.46 -8.78
CA PRO A 142 -22.42 -13.62 -9.19
C PRO A 142 -23.39 -13.81 -8.01
N ASP A 143 -22.92 -14.41 -6.92
CA ASP A 143 -23.78 -14.80 -5.79
C ASP A 143 -23.64 -13.88 -4.57
N SER A 144 -22.85 -12.83 -4.68
CA SER A 144 -22.55 -11.96 -3.56
C SER A 144 -23.47 -10.75 -3.48
N ARG A 145 -24.06 -10.52 -2.31
CA ARG A 145 -24.94 -9.38 -2.02
C ARG A 145 -24.88 -9.02 -0.55
N VAL A 146 -25.33 -7.81 -0.23
CA VAL A 146 -25.45 -7.36 1.16
C VAL A 146 -26.62 -6.39 1.30
N THR A 147 -27.40 -6.57 2.37
CA THR A 147 -28.36 -5.58 2.86
C THR A 147 -27.75 -4.89 4.07
N VAL A 148 -27.71 -3.57 4.05
CA VAL A 148 -27.19 -2.75 5.15
C VAL A 148 -28.29 -1.89 5.76
N GLU A 149 -28.26 -1.70 7.06
CA GLU A 149 -29.09 -0.73 7.76
C GLU A 149 -28.37 0.62 7.78
N LEU A 150 -29.17 1.68 7.63
CA LEU A 150 -28.69 3.06 7.57
C LEU A 150 -29.22 3.83 8.77
N ASP A 151 -28.33 4.46 9.53
CA ASP A 151 -28.68 5.38 10.61
C ASP A 151 -28.91 6.81 10.10
N ARG A 152 -28.49 7.05 8.84
CA ARG A 152 -28.64 8.32 8.15
C ARG A 152 -29.02 8.07 6.68
N THR A 153 -29.93 8.87 6.16
CA THR A 153 -30.32 8.86 4.76
C THR A 153 -30.23 10.26 4.16
N SER A 154 -30.03 10.34 2.85
CA SER A 154 -30.09 11.59 2.09
C SER A 154 -31.50 11.88 1.58
N LYS A 155 -31.76 13.13 1.22
CA LYS A 155 -33.09 13.56 0.67
C LYS A 155 -33.36 13.00 -0.71
N ASP A 156 -32.34 12.63 -1.47
CA ASP A 156 -32.44 12.03 -2.81
C ASP A 156 -32.77 10.53 -2.80
N GLY A 157 -32.92 9.93 -1.61
CA GLY A 157 -33.26 8.53 -1.46
C GLY A 157 -32.19 7.55 -1.94
N LYS A 158 -30.94 7.99 -2.08
CA LYS A 158 -29.84 7.15 -2.56
C LYS A 158 -28.87 6.80 -1.44
N ALA A 159 -28.38 5.57 -1.47
CA ALA A 159 -27.27 5.10 -0.62
C ALA A 159 -26.12 4.58 -1.45
N TYR A 160 -24.95 4.61 -0.87
CA TYR A 160 -23.73 4.16 -1.51
C TYR A 160 -22.98 3.16 -0.61
N LEU A 161 -22.30 2.20 -1.26
CA LEU A 161 -21.17 1.53 -0.61
C LEU A 161 -19.89 2.28 -0.99
N SER A 162 -19.09 2.57 0.00
CA SER A 162 -17.85 3.32 -0.15
C SER A 162 -16.66 2.54 0.39
N ILE A 163 -15.50 2.86 -0.14
CA ILE A 163 -14.19 2.48 0.39
C ILE A 163 -13.57 3.71 1.05
N PHE A 164 -12.99 3.54 2.22
CA PHE A 164 -12.22 4.60 2.86
C PHE A 164 -10.81 4.66 2.26
N SER A 165 -10.45 5.80 1.72
CA SER A 165 -9.17 6.02 1.05
C SER A 165 -8.73 7.47 1.20
N ILE A 166 -7.52 7.67 1.70
CA ILE A 166 -6.89 9.00 1.85
C ILE A 166 -7.84 9.98 2.56
N GLY A 167 -8.31 9.61 3.76
CA GLY A 167 -9.18 10.45 4.59
C GLY A 167 -10.60 10.66 4.05
N GLN A 168 -11.02 10.00 2.97
CA GLN A 168 -12.30 10.20 2.30
C GLN A 168 -13.04 8.90 2.02
N LEU A 169 -14.36 8.98 1.98
CA LEU A 169 -15.22 7.91 1.48
C LEU A 169 -15.36 8.02 -0.04
N ARG A 170 -14.91 6.99 -0.75
CA ARG A 170 -15.03 6.86 -2.21
C ARG A 170 -16.16 5.91 -2.55
N ALA A 171 -17.27 6.44 -3.07
CA ALA A 171 -18.44 5.64 -3.45
C ALA A 171 -18.10 4.72 -4.63
N ILE A 172 -18.35 3.42 -4.48
CA ILE A 172 -18.10 2.40 -5.49
C ILE A 172 -19.36 1.65 -5.93
N ALA A 173 -20.46 1.74 -5.18
CA ALA A 173 -21.78 1.23 -5.57
C ALA A 173 -22.88 2.21 -5.16
N ILE A 174 -23.98 2.19 -5.86
CA ILE A 174 -25.17 3.02 -5.64
C ILE A 174 -26.42 2.17 -5.64
N THR A 175 -27.36 2.47 -4.76
CA THR A 175 -28.71 1.87 -4.75
C THR A 175 -29.74 2.85 -4.21
N GLU A 176 -31.02 2.52 -4.36
CA GLU A 176 -32.13 3.26 -3.74
C GLU A 176 -32.36 2.77 -2.31
N VAL A 177 -32.69 3.71 -1.42
CA VAL A 177 -33.03 3.42 -0.01
C VAL A 177 -34.47 2.97 0.08
N LYS A 178 -34.72 1.88 0.81
CA LYS A 178 -36.05 1.36 1.13
C LYS A 178 -36.26 1.44 2.66
N GLY A 179 -36.96 2.47 3.10
CA GLY A 179 -37.06 2.78 4.53
C GLY A 179 -35.69 3.23 5.08
N ASN A 180 -35.10 2.42 5.94
CA ASN A 180 -33.76 2.63 6.47
C ASN A 180 -32.75 1.57 5.97
N ARG A 181 -33.06 0.86 4.85
CA ARG A 181 -32.23 -0.22 4.33
C ARG A 181 -31.79 0.07 2.90
N ALA A 182 -30.63 -0.45 2.57
CA ALA A 182 -30.05 -0.41 1.22
C ALA A 182 -29.54 -1.80 0.83
N ASP A 183 -29.97 -2.27 -0.35
CA ASP A 183 -29.57 -3.56 -0.90
C ASP A 183 -28.51 -3.33 -1.97
N PHE A 184 -27.36 -3.99 -1.85
CA PHE A 184 -26.29 -3.96 -2.84
C PHE A 184 -26.02 -5.36 -3.38
N ASP A 185 -26.26 -5.55 -4.68
CA ASP A 185 -25.97 -6.79 -5.38
C ASP A 185 -24.54 -6.79 -5.93
N PHE A 186 -23.98 -7.99 -6.04
CA PHE A 186 -22.70 -8.23 -6.69
C PHE A 186 -21.58 -7.38 -6.14
N VAL A 187 -21.21 -7.58 -4.88
CA VAL A 187 -20.08 -6.93 -4.20
C VAL A 187 -19.05 -7.96 -3.77
N GLU A 188 -17.77 -7.65 -3.82
CA GLU A 188 -16.72 -8.61 -3.47
C GLU A 188 -16.79 -9.02 -2.00
N PRO A 189 -16.78 -10.35 -1.67
CA PRO A 189 -16.71 -10.81 -0.29
C PRO A 189 -15.31 -10.56 0.34
N ASP A 190 -15.25 -10.61 1.68
CA ASP A 190 -14.06 -10.36 2.48
C ASP A 190 -13.41 -9.00 2.20
N VAL A 191 -14.23 -8.01 1.93
CA VAL A 191 -13.88 -6.59 1.78
C VAL A 191 -14.62 -5.79 2.84
N SER A 192 -13.96 -4.75 3.35
CA SER A 192 -14.56 -3.82 4.30
C SER A 192 -15.16 -2.61 3.57
N TYR A 193 -16.42 -2.35 3.84
CA TYR A 193 -17.23 -1.31 3.20
C TYR A 193 -17.78 -0.34 4.22
N PHE A 194 -18.04 0.88 3.75
CA PHE A 194 -18.67 1.95 4.50
C PHE A 194 -20.01 2.31 3.85
N PRO A 195 -21.15 2.07 4.52
CA PRO A 195 -22.42 2.65 4.10
C PRO A 195 -22.33 4.17 4.12
N SER A 196 -22.77 4.83 3.06
CA SER A 196 -22.64 6.27 2.94
C SER A 196 -23.79 6.90 2.17
N CYS A 197 -23.96 8.22 2.28
CA CYS A 197 -24.93 9.00 1.53
C CYS A 197 -24.34 10.37 1.17
N MET A 198 -24.95 11.04 0.18
CA MET A 198 -24.53 12.40 -0.22
C MET A 198 -25.32 13.44 0.57
N ILE A 199 -24.59 14.30 1.31
CA ILE A 199 -25.15 15.45 2.00
C ILE A 199 -24.36 16.68 1.57
N GLU A 200 -25.03 17.67 1.01
CA GLU A 200 -24.40 18.92 0.51
C GLU A 200 -23.20 18.67 -0.42
N GLY A 201 -23.31 17.65 -1.28
CA GLY A 201 -22.26 17.29 -2.24
C GLY A 201 -21.07 16.54 -1.63
N LYS A 202 -21.11 16.21 -0.34
CA LYS A 202 -20.07 15.41 0.34
C LYS A 202 -20.58 14.00 0.60
N ASN A 203 -19.70 13.03 0.39
CA ASN A 203 -19.97 11.63 0.73
C ASN A 203 -19.69 11.42 2.22
N VAL A 204 -20.73 11.19 3.01
CA VAL A 204 -20.64 11.05 4.47
C VAL A 204 -21.09 9.67 4.91
N SER A 205 -20.60 9.22 6.05
CA SER A 205 -20.99 7.94 6.64
C SER A 205 -22.48 7.91 6.97
N ALA A 206 -23.13 6.79 6.64
CA ALA A 206 -24.55 6.58 6.86
C ALA A 206 -24.85 5.45 7.87
N GLY A 207 -23.82 4.77 8.36
CA GLY A 207 -23.92 3.67 9.30
C GLY A 207 -22.53 3.12 9.63
N TYR A 208 -22.46 2.05 10.41
CA TYR A 208 -21.19 1.42 10.76
C TYR A 208 -20.53 0.77 9.57
N ALA A 209 -19.19 0.89 9.49
CA ALA A 209 -18.39 0.12 8.55
C ALA A 209 -18.46 -1.38 8.89
N PHE A 210 -18.33 -2.23 7.89
CA PHE A 210 -18.41 -3.68 8.05
C PHE A 210 -17.51 -4.42 7.07
N THR A 211 -17.11 -5.63 7.42
CA THR A 211 -16.54 -6.59 6.46
C THR A 211 -17.64 -7.51 5.95
N LEU A 212 -17.75 -7.68 4.62
CA LEU A 212 -18.72 -8.60 4.03
C LEU A 212 -18.25 -10.04 4.17
N LYS A 213 -18.91 -10.83 5.02
CA LYS A 213 -18.64 -12.26 5.23
C LYS A 213 -19.85 -13.10 4.96
N ASN A 214 -19.75 -14.08 4.07
CA ASN A 214 -20.87 -15.00 3.76
C ASN A 214 -22.20 -14.27 3.46
N ASN A 215 -22.16 -13.19 2.67
CA ASN A 215 -23.29 -12.33 2.34
C ASN A 215 -23.96 -11.63 3.54
N ALA A 216 -23.25 -11.53 4.66
CA ALA A 216 -23.72 -10.81 5.85
C ALA A 216 -22.67 -9.76 6.28
N PRO A 217 -23.10 -8.58 6.74
CA PRO A 217 -22.19 -7.57 7.26
C PRO A 217 -21.70 -7.95 8.66
N ASP A 218 -20.39 -7.99 8.84
CA ASP A 218 -19.70 -8.11 10.13
C ASP A 218 -19.25 -6.70 10.52
N TYR A 219 -20.03 -6.03 11.39
CA TYR A 219 -19.88 -4.61 11.68
C TYR A 219 -18.76 -4.32 12.67
N PHE A 220 -18.04 -3.23 12.43
CA PHE A 220 -17.11 -2.61 13.39
C PHE A 220 -17.89 -1.66 14.32
N ILE A 221 -18.41 -2.18 15.41
CA ILE A 221 -19.15 -1.39 16.40
C ILE A 221 -18.24 -1.12 17.60
N PRO A 222 -17.86 0.16 17.85
CA PRO A 222 -17.02 0.51 18.99
C PRO A 222 -17.77 0.31 20.31
N ASP A 223 -17.17 -0.40 21.25
CA ASP A 223 -17.67 -0.46 22.63
C ASP A 223 -17.09 0.72 23.44
N THR A 224 -17.87 1.79 23.56
CA THR A 224 -17.47 2.99 24.31
C THR A 224 -17.51 2.80 25.83
N THR A 225 -17.98 1.65 26.31
CA THR A 225 -17.99 1.31 27.74
C THR A 225 -16.78 0.46 28.13
N SER A 226 -16.13 -0.18 27.15
CA SER A 226 -14.88 -0.92 27.31
C SER A 226 -13.75 -0.17 26.58
N LEU A 227 -12.83 0.40 27.35
CA LEU A 227 -11.73 1.21 26.83
C LEU A 227 -10.40 0.47 27.01
N VAL A 228 -9.56 0.52 25.99
CA VAL A 228 -8.24 -0.13 25.97
C VAL A 228 -7.16 0.85 25.55
N ASP A 229 -5.94 0.59 26.01
CA ASP A 229 -4.76 1.32 25.56
C ASP A 229 -4.17 0.65 24.34
N VAL A 230 -3.73 1.44 23.36
CA VAL A 230 -3.16 0.93 22.10
C VAL A 230 -1.81 1.57 21.81
N THR A 231 -0.91 0.77 21.22
CA THR A 231 0.36 1.22 20.69
C THR A 231 0.35 1.07 19.17
N LEU A 232 0.67 2.13 18.47
CA LEU A 232 0.63 2.23 17.01
C LEU A 232 2.04 2.44 16.45
N TYR A 233 2.36 1.71 15.40
CA TYR A 233 3.67 1.74 14.74
C TYR A 233 3.59 2.27 13.30
N ARG A 234 2.40 2.26 12.68
CA ARG A 234 2.20 2.55 11.27
C ARG A 234 0.86 3.23 11.00
N LYS A 235 0.78 3.97 9.89
CA LYS A 235 -0.47 4.58 9.37
C LYS A 235 -1.04 3.88 8.14
N TYR A 236 -0.28 2.97 7.52
CA TYR A 236 -0.62 2.25 6.28
C TYR A 236 -0.07 0.82 6.33
N PRO A 237 -0.72 -0.17 5.70
CA PRO A 237 -0.20 -1.54 5.65
C PRO A 237 1.13 -1.59 4.89
N MET A 238 2.03 -2.45 5.35
CA MET A 238 3.31 -2.63 4.68
C MET A 238 3.10 -3.13 3.25
N ARG A 239 3.75 -2.49 2.29
CA ARG A 239 3.71 -2.88 0.88
C ARG A 239 4.33 -4.26 0.67
N SER A 240 3.82 -5.00 -0.33
CA SER A 240 4.28 -6.37 -0.60
C SER A 240 5.77 -6.44 -0.95
N ASN A 241 6.31 -5.42 -1.59
CA ASN A 241 7.72 -5.35 -1.99
C ASN A 241 8.67 -4.93 -0.85
N VAL A 242 8.16 -4.55 0.32
CA VAL A 242 8.96 -4.18 1.51
C VAL A 242 8.53 -4.94 2.75
N LYS A 243 7.79 -6.03 2.60
CA LYS A 243 7.27 -6.85 3.72
C LYS A 243 8.35 -7.40 4.65
N ASN A 244 9.56 -7.49 4.15
CA ASN A 244 10.55 -8.36 4.75
C ASN A 244 11.55 -7.62 5.64
N LEU A 245 11.09 -6.82 6.62
CA LEU A 245 11.97 -6.43 7.72
C LEU A 245 12.64 -7.67 8.35
N GLY A 246 11.98 -8.82 8.31
CA GLY A 246 12.53 -10.11 8.73
C GLY A 246 13.72 -10.62 7.90
N ASN A 247 13.99 -10.06 6.71
CA ASN A 247 15.21 -10.38 5.96
C ASN A 247 16.48 -9.95 6.70
N THR A 248 16.35 -9.09 7.70
CA THR A 248 17.47 -8.66 8.55
C THR A 248 17.76 -9.62 9.70
N CYS A 249 16.87 -10.59 10.01
CA CYS A 249 17.13 -11.57 11.07
C CYS A 249 18.33 -12.45 10.72
N GLY A 250 19.30 -12.51 11.64
CA GLY A 250 20.59 -13.18 11.45
C GLY A 250 21.70 -12.26 10.91
N LEU A 251 21.40 -10.98 10.62
CA LEU A 251 22.40 -9.96 10.36
C LEU A 251 23.38 -9.85 11.52
N LYS A 252 24.68 -9.80 11.23
CA LYS A 252 25.75 -9.60 12.22
C LYS A 252 26.53 -8.36 11.93
N ILE A 253 26.88 -7.66 13.01
CA ILE A 253 27.76 -6.48 13.00
C ILE A 253 28.98 -6.84 13.84
N GLU A 254 30.15 -6.73 13.23
CA GLU A 254 31.41 -7.13 13.85
C GLU A 254 32.44 -6.01 13.76
N GLY A 255 33.29 -5.92 14.79
CA GLY A 255 34.43 -4.98 14.85
C GLY A 255 35.75 -5.71 14.80
N ALA A 256 36.73 -5.17 14.07
CA ALA A 256 38.07 -5.71 13.97
C ALA A 256 39.14 -4.62 13.91
N ASP A 257 40.39 -4.98 14.33
CA ASP A 257 41.57 -4.11 14.22
C ASP A 257 42.16 -4.15 12.80
N THR A 258 41.97 -5.28 12.10
CA THR A 258 42.54 -5.54 10.77
C THR A 258 41.47 -5.84 9.76
N TYR A 259 41.74 -5.53 8.51
CA TYR A 259 40.79 -5.68 7.39
C TYR A 259 40.35 -7.14 7.13
N ASP A 260 41.19 -8.10 7.46
CA ASP A 260 40.97 -9.52 7.27
C ASP A 260 40.05 -10.17 8.33
N PHE A 261 39.64 -9.42 9.35
CA PHE A 261 38.77 -9.88 10.43
C PHE A 261 39.22 -11.21 11.08
N MET A 262 40.55 -11.38 11.27
CA MET A 262 41.10 -12.61 11.85
C MET A 262 40.55 -12.94 13.26
N LYS A 263 40.23 -11.92 14.05
CA LYS A 263 39.64 -12.07 15.40
C LYS A 263 38.59 -11.00 15.65
N PRO A 264 37.43 -11.10 14.96
CA PRO A 264 36.38 -10.10 15.12
C PRO A 264 35.69 -10.20 16.48
N GLU A 265 35.21 -9.09 16.99
CA GLU A 265 34.25 -9.04 18.07
C GLU A 265 32.84 -8.88 17.47
N LEU A 266 31.90 -9.75 17.87
CA LEU A 266 30.48 -9.55 17.55
C LEU A 266 29.97 -8.38 18.38
N LEU A 267 29.58 -7.29 17.71
CA LEU A 267 29.05 -6.07 18.32
C LEU A 267 27.54 -6.13 18.46
N TYR A 268 26.86 -6.71 17.47
CA TYR A 268 25.41 -6.85 17.45
C TYR A 268 24.96 -8.01 16.53
N GLU A 269 23.83 -8.62 16.87
CA GLU A 269 23.14 -9.57 16.00
C GLU A 269 21.63 -9.26 16.03
N VAL A 270 20.99 -9.15 14.87
CA VAL A 270 19.54 -8.98 14.76
C VAL A 270 18.89 -10.34 14.92
N VAL A 271 18.32 -10.60 16.08
CA VAL A 271 17.70 -11.89 16.41
C VAL A 271 16.24 -11.92 15.96
N ASP A 272 15.50 -10.85 16.23
CA ASP A 272 14.08 -10.73 15.93
C ASP A 272 13.81 -9.71 14.82
N THR A 273 12.71 -9.91 14.09
CA THR A 273 12.26 -8.93 13.09
C THR A 273 12.04 -7.56 13.73
N PRO A 274 12.68 -6.49 13.23
CA PRO A 274 12.45 -5.15 13.71
C PRO A 274 10.97 -4.75 13.61
N LYS A 275 10.43 -4.13 14.65
CA LYS A 275 9.03 -3.68 14.67
C LYS A 275 8.82 -2.39 13.87
N VAL A 276 9.88 -1.59 13.76
CA VAL A 276 9.89 -0.27 13.11
C VAL A 276 11.04 -0.18 12.09
N ASN A 277 11.00 0.82 11.23
CA ASN A 277 12.07 1.06 10.28
C ASN A 277 13.29 1.74 10.92
N TYR A 278 13.08 2.67 11.84
CA TYR A 278 14.15 3.45 12.48
C TYR A 278 14.64 2.77 13.76
N ASN A 279 15.82 2.16 13.72
CA ASN A 279 16.35 1.38 14.83
C ASN A 279 17.67 1.96 15.32
N ILE A 280 17.80 2.17 16.63
CA ILE A 280 19.04 2.54 17.29
C ILE A 280 19.63 1.28 17.95
N LEU A 281 20.61 0.68 17.29
CA LEU A 281 21.30 -0.50 17.78
C LEU A 281 22.39 -0.10 18.76
N LYS A 282 22.14 -0.29 20.06
CA LYS A 282 23.15 -0.05 21.09
C LYS A 282 24.24 -1.12 21.01
N VAL A 283 25.51 -0.69 20.94
CA VAL A 283 26.66 -1.58 20.92
C VAL A 283 27.59 -1.24 22.10
N ASN A 284 28.28 -2.26 22.61
CA ASN A 284 29.21 -2.08 23.73
C ASN A 284 30.52 -2.81 23.44
N PRO A 285 31.35 -2.31 22.51
CA PRO A 285 32.61 -2.94 22.15
C PRO A 285 33.60 -2.92 23.31
N LYS A 286 34.35 -4.02 23.48
CA LYS A 286 35.41 -4.15 24.52
C LYS A 286 36.54 -3.15 24.33
N LYS A 287 36.78 -2.71 23.10
CA LYS A 287 37.81 -1.75 22.73
C LYS A 287 37.40 -0.94 21.49
N LYS A 288 38.29 -0.08 21.03
CA LYS A 288 38.16 0.68 19.79
C LYS A 288 38.45 -0.23 18.59
N TYR A 289 37.66 -0.11 17.50
CA TYR A 289 37.90 -0.81 16.23
C TYR A 289 38.00 0.18 15.07
N ARG A 290 38.85 -0.14 14.10
CA ARG A 290 38.96 0.60 12.83
C ARG A 290 38.00 0.06 11.77
N TYR A 291 37.82 -1.26 11.71
CA TYR A 291 37.01 -1.92 10.69
C TYR A 291 35.73 -2.42 11.31
N ILE A 292 34.62 -2.09 10.66
CA ILE A 292 33.28 -2.61 11.01
C ILE A 292 32.77 -3.40 9.83
N ARG A 293 32.26 -4.61 10.08
CA ARG A 293 31.68 -5.46 9.07
C ARG A 293 30.17 -5.62 9.31
N TYR A 294 29.41 -5.39 8.26
CA TYR A 294 27.99 -5.76 8.14
C TYR A 294 27.93 -7.07 7.37
N SER A 295 27.40 -8.14 7.96
CA SER A 295 27.25 -9.44 7.30
C SER A 295 25.77 -9.77 7.16
N ALA A 296 25.26 -9.80 5.92
CA ALA A 296 23.90 -10.23 5.66
C ALA A 296 23.70 -11.73 6.01
N PRO A 297 22.45 -12.17 6.33
CA PRO A 297 22.13 -13.59 6.38
C PRO A 297 22.46 -14.26 5.04
N LYS A 298 22.92 -15.53 5.08
CA LYS A 298 23.49 -16.23 3.90
C LYS A 298 22.55 -16.31 2.69
N ASP A 299 21.23 -16.31 2.92
CA ASP A 299 20.18 -16.46 1.91
C ASP A 299 19.44 -15.14 1.62
N LYS A 300 19.93 -14.01 2.12
CA LYS A 300 19.30 -12.69 1.99
C LYS A 300 20.22 -11.69 1.34
N PHE A 301 19.61 -10.75 0.59
CA PHE A 301 20.30 -9.55 0.12
C PHE A 301 20.43 -8.55 1.28
N ILE A 302 21.43 -7.66 1.17
CA ILE A 302 21.40 -6.41 1.92
C ILE A 302 20.35 -5.51 1.26
N GLU A 303 19.40 -5.01 2.04
CA GLU A 303 18.44 -3.99 1.64
C GLU A 303 18.43 -2.92 2.73
N LEU A 304 19.25 -1.88 2.56
CA LEU A 304 19.62 -0.93 3.63
C LEU A 304 19.37 0.51 3.19
N ALA A 305 18.38 1.17 3.83
CA ALA A 305 18.02 2.55 3.54
C ALA A 305 18.97 3.55 4.25
N GLU A 306 19.22 3.35 5.56
CA GLU A 306 20.13 4.24 6.29
C GLU A 306 21.06 3.44 7.22
N TRP A 307 22.32 3.86 7.24
CA TRP A 307 23.33 3.27 8.08
C TRP A 307 24.31 4.33 8.59
N ARG A 308 24.24 4.65 9.88
CA ARG A 308 25.13 5.64 10.49
C ARG A 308 25.73 5.11 11.79
N MET A 309 27.02 5.22 11.94
CA MET A 309 27.77 4.78 13.12
C MET A 309 28.12 5.98 14.00
N TYR A 310 27.90 5.85 15.30
CA TYR A 310 28.22 6.89 16.28
C TYR A 310 29.20 6.36 17.32
N ALA A 311 30.22 7.15 17.64
CA ALA A 311 31.18 6.81 18.69
C ALA A 311 30.83 7.49 20.01
N GLU A 312 31.33 6.93 21.10
CA GLU A 312 31.21 7.56 22.43
C GLU A 312 31.69 9.02 22.41
N ASN A 313 30.92 9.92 23.00
CA ASN A 313 31.17 11.36 23.11
C ASN A 313 31.29 12.11 21.76
N ILE A 314 30.76 11.54 20.66
CA ILE A 314 30.74 12.20 19.35
C ILE A 314 29.28 12.24 18.88
N SER A 315 28.73 13.44 18.73
CA SER A 315 27.33 13.64 18.32
C SER A 315 27.10 13.49 16.81
N GLN A 316 28.14 13.62 16.00
CA GLN A 316 28.07 13.47 14.56
C GLN A 316 28.36 12.02 14.16
N PRO A 317 27.72 11.49 13.11
CA PRO A 317 28.03 10.17 12.60
C PRO A 317 29.46 10.10 12.08
N ILE A 318 30.07 8.93 12.18
CA ILE A 318 31.39 8.66 11.62
C ILE A 318 31.23 8.44 10.12
N THR A 319 31.90 9.26 9.31
CA THR A 319 32.01 9.02 7.87
C THR A 319 33.14 8.00 7.62
N PRO A 320 32.84 6.81 7.06
CA PRO A 320 33.89 5.85 6.69
C PRO A 320 34.82 6.43 5.64
N GLN A 321 36.12 6.13 5.78
CA GLN A 321 37.12 6.50 4.78
C GLN A 321 36.92 5.70 3.48
N ASN A 322 36.46 4.46 3.60
CA ASN A 322 36.17 3.58 2.48
C ASN A 322 35.10 2.53 2.86
N ILE A 323 34.31 2.10 1.87
CA ILE A 323 33.37 0.98 1.98
C ILE A 323 33.70 -0.02 0.88
N THR A 324 33.87 -1.28 1.25
CA THR A 324 34.15 -2.38 0.31
C THR A 324 33.21 -3.54 0.60
N ALA A 325 33.03 -4.42 -0.37
CA ALA A 325 32.37 -5.70 -0.18
C ALA A 325 33.37 -6.85 -0.17
N ASP A 326 32.91 -8.04 0.22
CA ASP A 326 33.70 -9.29 0.19
C ASP A 326 33.95 -9.80 -1.25
N HIS A 327 33.43 -9.09 -2.26
CA HIS A 327 33.66 -9.30 -3.69
C HIS A 327 33.78 -7.93 -4.41
N PRO A 328 34.27 -7.90 -5.66
CA PRO A 328 34.33 -6.66 -6.44
C PRO A 328 32.92 -6.17 -6.79
N LEU A 329 32.55 -4.97 -6.35
CA LEU A 329 31.28 -4.34 -6.72
C LEU A 329 31.34 -3.80 -8.15
N SER A 330 30.23 -3.96 -8.91
CA SER A 330 30.00 -3.27 -10.17
C SER A 330 29.99 -1.74 -9.97
N GLU A 331 30.17 -0.98 -11.05
CA GLU A 331 30.15 0.49 -10.99
C GLU A 331 28.82 1.01 -10.43
N LEU A 332 27.70 0.41 -10.83
CA LEU A 332 26.36 0.76 -10.35
C LEU A 332 26.22 0.54 -8.84
N HIS A 333 26.61 -0.64 -8.34
CA HIS A 333 26.46 -0.94 -6.90
C HIS A 333 27.42 -0.11 -6.04
N ARG A 334 28.62 0.18 -6.54
CA ARG A 334 29.55 1.10 -5.88
C ARG A 334 28.95 2.51 -5.72
N LYS A 335 28.29 3.03 -6.77
CA LYS A 335 27.59 4.30 -6.71
C LYS A 335 26.39 4.27 -5.76
N ASN A 336 25.68 3.14 -5.70
CA ASN A 336 24.52 3.00 -4.85
C ASN A 336 24.84 2.88 -3.35
N LEU A 337 26.12 2.75 -2.95
CA LEU A 337 26.52 2.80 -1.54
C LEU A 337 26.12 4.14 -0.88
N ASP A 338 26.08 5.23 -1.64
CA ASP A 338 25.69 6.55 -1.15
C ASP A 338 24.20 6.59 -0.69
N LEU A 339 23.36 5.67 -1.18
CA LEU A 339 21.95 5.55 -0.78
C LEU A 339 21.76 5.10 0.68
N MET A 340 22.83 4.67 1.36
CA MET A 340 22.80 4.30 2.78
C MET A 340 22.96 5.49 3.73
N ASP A 341 23.18 6.72 3.23
CA ASP A 341 23.39 7.92 4.06
C ASP A 341 22.93 9.21 3.32
N ASP A 342 21.85 9.12 2.53
CA ASP A 342 21.35 10.24 1.72
C ASP A 342 20.18 11.00 2.37
N ASN A 343 19.69 10.56 3.54
CA ASN A 343 18.50 11.06 4.24
C ASN A 343 17.16 10.85 3.49
N ASP A 344 17.15 10.02 2.47
CA ASP A 344 15.93 9.57 1.83
C ASP A 344 15.57 8.15 2.31
N TRP A 345 14.62 8.04 3.22
CA TRP A 345 14.24 6.79 3.88
C TRP A 345 13.63 5.74 2.95
N VAL A 346 13.28 6.11 1.71
CA VAL A 346 12.74 5.18 0.69
C VAL A 346 13.78 4.74 -0.33
N SER A 347 14.87 5.49 -0.49
CA SER A 347 16.04 5.02 -1.23
C SER A 347 16.75 3.91 -0.44
N PHE A 348 17.47 3.02 -1.09
CA PHE A 348 18.19 1.95 -0.39
C PHE A 348 19.30 1.35 -1.26
N TYR A 349 20.36 0.96 -0.62
CA TYR A 349 21.34 0.05 -1.20
C TYR A 349 20.77 -1.37 -1.23
N MET A 350 20.89 -2.03 -2.38
CA MET A 350 20.61 -3.45 -2.54
C MET A 350 21.89 -4.16 -3.00
N SER A 351 22.30 -5.21 -2.31
CA SER A 351 23.49 -5.97 -2.67
C SER A 351 23.35 -6.73 -4.00
N GLU A 352 24.48 -7.02 -4.66
CA GLU A 352 24.50 -7.82 -5.89
C GLU A 352 24.23 -9.30 -5.64
N VAL A 353 24.67 -9.80 -4.49
CA VAL A 353 24.58 -11.21 -4.12
C VAL A 353 23.96 -11.38 -2.74
N VAL A 354 23.39 -12.55 -2.51
CA VAL A 354 22.91 -12.95 -1.17
C VAL A 354 24.10 -13.24 -0.26
N GLY A 355 23.96 -12.91 1.04
CA GLY A 355 24.99 -13.16 2.03
C GLY A 355 26.20 -12.22 1.93
N GLU A 356 26.08 -11.14 1.15
CA GLU A 356 27.13 -10.12 0.98
C GLU A 356 27.59 -9.56 2.33
N GLN A 357 28.88 -9.22 2.41
CA GLN A 357 29.48 -8.52 3.54
C GLN A 357 29.99 -7.15 3.11
N LEU A 358 29.57 -6.10 3.81
CA LEU A 358 30.14 -4.77 3.64
C LEU A 358 31.15 -4.50 4.75
N ILE A 359 32.32 -3.96 4.39
CA ILE A 359 33.38 -3.58 5.31
C ILE A 359 33.56 -2.07 5.26
N PHE A 360 33.37 -1.43 6.40
CA PHE A 360 33.53 -0.01 6.61
C PHE A 360 34.89 0.26 7.26
N ASP A 361 35.83 0.89 6.53
CA ASP A 361 37.09 1.39 7.10
C ASP A 361 36.84 2.78 7.67
N LEU A 362 36.90 2.92 8.97
CA LEU A 362 36.68 4.18 9.68
C LEU A 362 37.95 5.11 9.66
N GLY A 363 39.05 4.69 9.01
CA GLY A 363 40.28 5.43 8.91
C GLY A 363 41.14 5.39 10.19
N LYS A 364 40.51 5.33 11.35
CA LYS A 364 41.16 5.18 12.67
C LYS A 364 40.23 4.41 13.62
N PRO A 365 40.77 3.88 14.74
CA PRO A 365 39.97 3.14 15.71
C PRO A 365 39.01 4.04 16.49
N TYR A 366 37.70 3.65 16.51
CA TYR A 366 36.66 4.28 17.33
C TYR A 366 36.04 3.26 18.29
N LYS A 367 35.58 3.74 19.44
CA LYS A 367 34.70 3.00 20.33
C LYS A 367 33.27 3.39 19.97
N LEU A 368 32.57 2.51 19.30
CA LEU A 368 31.18 2.76 18.91
C LEU A 368 30.27 2.77 20.15
N ASP A 369 29.25 3.61 20.13
CA ASP A 369 28.16 3.69 21.11
C ASP A 369 26.88 3.10 20.57
N HIS A 370 26.49 3.52 19.36
CA HIS A 370 25.29 3.00 18.70
C HIS A 370 25.40 3.12 17.19
N ILE A 371 24.49 2.42 16.52
CA ILE A 371 24.35 2.43 15.07
C ILE A 371 22.88 2.74 14.74
N LEU A 372 22.65 3.79 13.95
CA LEU A 372 21.37 3.97 13.29
C LEU A 372 21.28 2.94 12.15
N PHE A 373 20.28 2.11 12.21
CA PHE A 373 20.00 1.05 11.26
C PHE A 373 18.57 1.18 10.74
N MET A 374 18.46 1.40 9.45
CA MET A 374 17.17 1.47 8.80
C MET A 374 17.15 0.52 7.61
N PRO A 375 16.47 -0.64 7.72
CA PRO A 375 16.28 -1.52 6.58
C PRO A 375 15.34 -0.88 5.55
N ARG A 376 15.34 -1.40 4.32
CA ARG A 376 14.37 -1.02 3.29
C ARG A 376 12.96 -1.02 3.84
N ASN A 377 12.21 0.05 3.58
CA ASN A 377 10.88 0.27 4.09
C ASN A 377 10.01 1.04 3.10
N ASP A 378 8.76 1.35 3.47
CA ASP A 378 7.78 2.09 2.66
C ASP A 378 7.43 3.46 3.25
N ASP A 379 8.23 3.94 4.19
CA ASP A 379 8.08 5.23 4.87
C ASP A 379 6.72 5.48 5.55
N ASN A 380 6.00 4.43 5.90
CA ASN A 380 4.69 4.50 6.53
C ASN A 380 4.69 4.19 8.04
N PHE A 381 5.85 4.14 8.64
CA PHE A 381 6.03 4.06 10.09
C PHE A 381 5.83 5.42 10.77
N ILE A 382 5.80 5.41 12.10
CA ILE A 382 5.75 6.66 12.87
C ILE A 382 7.08 7.38 12.77
N HIS A 383 7.02 8.65 12.38
CA HIS A 383 8.18 9.54 12.30
C HIS A 383 8.26 10.45 13.52
N LEU A 384 9.42 10.52 14.15
CA LEU A 384 9.69 11.48 15.23
C LEU A 384 9.43 12.91 14.75
N GLY A 385 8.77 13.69 15.59
CA GLY A 385 8.46 15.10 15.32
C GLY A 385 7.24 15.32 14.43
N ASP A 386 6.67 14.28 13.82
CA ASP A 386 5.43 14.40 13.07
C ASP A 386 4.21 14.52 13.98
N SER A 387 3.19 15.19 13.48
CA SER A 387 1.93 15.39 14.21
C SER A 387 0.86 14.43 13.71
N TYR A 388 0.34 13.61 14.61
CA TYR A 388 -0.68 12.59 14.31
C TYR A 388 -1.96 12.85 15.09
N GLU A 389 -3.09 12.37 14.53
CA GLU A 389 -4.37 12.32 15.22
C GLU A 389 -5.02 10.96 14.99
N LEU A 390 -5.45 10.32 16.07
CA LEU A 390 -6.16 9.06 16.01
C LEU A 390 -7.66 9.32 16.01
N PHE A 391 -8.37 8.63 15.13
CA PHE A 391 -9.83 8.65 15.05
C PHE A 391 -10.40 7.24 15.19
N TYR A 392 -11.61 7.14 15.73
CA TYR A 392 -12.42 5.92 15.62
C TYR A 392 -13.70 6.19 14.84
N HIS A 393 -14.20 5.18 14.13
CA HIS A 393 -15.42 5.28 13.35
C HIS A 393 -16.66 5.00 14.19
N ALA A 394 -17.57 5.97 14.28
CA ALA A 394 -18.78 5.94 15.10
C ALA A 394 -20.07 5.89 14.25
N GLY A 395 -20.12 4.99 13.28
CA GLY A 395 -21.27 4.81 12.41
C GLY A 395 -21.61 6.08 11.62
N ALA A 396 -22.86 6.51 11.64
CA ALA A 396 -23.30 7.70 10.92
C ALA A 396 -22.71 9.01 11.45
N GLN A 397 -22.10 9.03 12.63
CA GLN A 397 -21.37 10.20 13.13
C GLN A 397 -20.01 10.38 12.41
N GLY A 398 -19.55 9.34 11.71
CA GLY A 398 -18.27 9.35 11.01
C GLY A 398 -17.08 9.14 11.94
N TRP A 399 -15.97 9.82 11.68
CA TRP A 399 -14.75 9.73 12.44
C TRP A 399 -14.74 10.68 13.63
N ILE A 400 -14.56 10.15 14.84
CA ILE A 400 -14.46 10.90 16.10
C ILE A 400 -13.01 10.87 16.57
N SER A 401 -12.48 12.05 16.90
CA SER A 401 -11.10 12.22 17.37
C SER A 401 -10.89 11.62 18.77
N LEU A 402 -9.77 10.92 18.92
CA LEU A 402 -9.20 10.46 20.19
C LEU A 402 -8.01 11.32 20.64
N GLY A 403 -7.77 12.41 19.92
CA GLY A 403 -6.76 13.40 20.25
C GLY A 403 -5.57 13.40 19.30
N LYS A 404 -4.92 14.57 19.29
CA LYS A 404 -3.74 14.86 18.48
C LYS A 404 -2.49 14.76 19.34
N ARG A 405 -1.43 14.11 18.78
CA ARG A 405 -0.15 13.93 19.48
C ARG A 405 1.01 14.19 18.51
N MET A 406 2.11 14.73 19.02
CA MET A 406 3.39 14.76 18.33
C MET A 406 4.15 13.47 18.67
N ALA A 407 4.74 12.83 17.69
CA ALA A 407 5.53 11.64 17.93
C ALA A 407 6.88 11.99 18.57
N GLU A 408 7.09 11.53 19.78
CA GLU A 408 8.34 11.66 20.53
C GLU A 408 9.24 10.41 20.40
N ASP A 409 8.66 9.32 19.85
CA ASP A 409 9.32 8.06 19.58
C ASP A 409 8.82 7.46 18.26
N THR A 410 9.30 6.27 17.90
CA THR A 410 8.91 5.48 16.74
C THR A 410 7.56 4.75 16.91
N GLU A 411 6.87 5.02 17.99
CA GLU A 411 5.54 4.52 18.30
C GLU A 411 4.67 5.62 18.93
N LEU A 412 3.35 5.44 18.83
CA LEU A 412 2.36 6.32 19.44
C LEU A 412 1.49 5.53 20.42
N HIS A 413 1.31 6.06 21.60
CA HIS A 413 0.42 5.50 22.62
C HIS A 413 -0.86 6.31 22.72
N TYR A 414 -2.00 5.63 22.67
CA TYR A 414 -3.30 6.24 22.92
C TYR A 414 -4.04 5.45 24.00
N ASP A 415 -4.50 6.18 25.01
CA ASP A 415 -5.29 5.65 26.10
C ASP A 415 -6.78 5.81 25.80
N ASN A 416 -7.62 4.97 26.43
CA ASN A 416 -9.08 5.09 26.37
C ASN A 416 -9.66 4.95 24.95
N VAL A 417 -9.11 4.07 24.13
CA VAL A 417 -9.62 3.74 22.82
C VAL A 417 -10.78 2.75 22.93
N PRO A 418 -11.97 3.01 22.34
CA PRO A 418 -13.09 2.06 22.39
C PRO A 418 -12.73 0.70 21.81
N GLU A 419 -13.04 -0.38 22.58
CA GLU A 419 -12.74 -1.74 22.14
C GLU A 419 -13.55 -2.11 20.89
N GLY A 420 -12.95 -2.87 19.97
CA GLY A 420 -13.59 -3.29 18.70
C GLY A 420 -13.73 -2.18 17.68
N ALA A 421 -13.26 -0.96 17.96
CA ALA A 421 -13.36 0.16 17.04
C ALA A 421 -12.54 -0.03 15.76
N LEU A 422 -13.09 0.43 14.64
CA LEU A 422 -12.32 0.73 13.45
C LEU A 422 -11.61 2.07 13.63
N LEU A 423 -10.31 2.11 13.43
CA LEU A 423 -9.43 3.23 13.70
C LEU A 423 -8.83 3.80 12.41
N TRP A 424 -8.46 5.08 12.45
CA TRP A 424 -7.72 5.77 11.40
C TRP A 424 -6.70 6.69 12.05
N LEU A 425 -5.42 6.51 11.70
CA LEU A 425 -4.33 7.38 12.13
C LEU A 425 -3.99 8.35 11.01
N HIS A 426 -4.26 9.64 11.23
CA HIS A 426 -3.95 10.72 10.29
C HIS A 426 -2.63 11.40 10.66
N ASN A 427 -1.76 11.60 9.66
CA ASN A 427 -0.50 12.33 9.80
C ASN A 427 -0.62 13.71 9.13
N TYR A 428 -0.61 14.78 9.93
CA TYR A 428 -0.69 16.17 9.45
C TYR A 428 0.58 16.70 8.82
N THR A 429 1.71 16.02 9.01
CA THR A 429 3.03 16.49 8.54
C THR A 429 3.36 15.94 7.17
N ARG A 430 3.10 14.64 6.95
CA ARG A 430 3.43 13.93 5.70
C ARG A 430 2.42 12.83 5.39
N GLY A 431 1.15 13.17 5.20
CA GLY A 431 0.12 12.17 5.15
C GLY A 431 -0.57 12.07 3.80
N GLU A 432 -0.34 11.01 3.04
CA GLU A 432 -1.20 10.60 1.93
C GLU A 432 -1.50 9.10 1.97
N GLU A 433 -0.54 8.26 2.33
CA GLU A 433 -0.76 6.83 2.47
C GLU A 433 -1.28 6.50 3.87
N GLU A 434 -2.60 6.46 4.01
CA GLU A 434 -3.30 6.15 5.26
C GLU A 434 -4.40 5.14 4.99
N ARG A 435 -4.63 4.24 5.95
CA ARG A 435 -5.66 3.21 5.85
C ARG A 435 -6.33 3.00 7.20
N ALA A 436 -7.62 2.73 7.17
CA ALA A 436 -8.32 2.29 8.37
C ALA A 436 -7.83 0.90 8.82
N PHE A 437 -7.81 0.68 10.13
CA PHE A 437 -7.37 -0.54 10.76
C PHE A 437 -8.15 -0.81 12.05
N TYR A 438 -8.04 -2.00 12.59
CA TYR A 438 -8.53 -2.33 13.92
C TYR A 438 -7.44 -3.04 14.73
N MET A 439 -7.60 -3.06 16.04
CA MET A 439 -6.66 -3.76 16.91
C MET A 439 -7.10 -5.22 17.12
N LYS A 440 -6.17 -6.15 16.95
CA LYS A 440 -6.38 -7.57 17.23
C LYS A 440 -5.17 -8.13 17.96
N GLN A 441 -5.36 -8.58 19.19
CA GLN A 441 -4.29 -9.11 20.03
C GLN A 441 -3.07 -8.16 20.12
N GLY A 442 -3.33 -6.85 20.32
CA GLY A 442 -2.30 -5.82 20.40
C GLY A 442 -1.61 -5.44 19.10
N LYS A 443 -2.10 -5.93 17.95
CA LYS A 443 -1.53 -5.64 16.61
C LYS A 443 -2.52 -4.86 15.76
N GLN A 444 -2.00 -3.93 14.95
CA GLN A 444 -2.77 -3.22 13.93
C GLN A 444 -3.07 -4.18 12.76
N VAL A 445 -4.35 -4.35 12.44
CA VAL A 445 -4.84 -5.11 11.29
C VAL A 445 -5.50 -4.13 10.34
N PHE A 446 -4.87 -3.86 9.22
CA PHE A 446 -5.37 -2.93 8.21
C PHE A 446 -6.43 -3.57 7.30
N LEU A 447 -7.39 -2.75 6.84
CA LEU A 447 -8.44 -3.16 5.92
C LEU A 447 -7.92 -3.44 4.50
#